data_af6f83fdb4e8f7db9157d1b6ed8a0945
#
_entry.id   af6f83fdb4e8f7db9157d1b6ed8a0945
#
_cell.length_a   1.000
_cell.length_b   1.000
_cell.length_c   1.000
_cell.angle_alpha   90.00
_cell.angle_beta   90.00
_cell.angle_gamma   90.00
#
_symmetry.space_group_name_H-M   'P 1'
#
loop_
_entity.id
_entity.type
_entity.pdbx_description
1 polymer ?
#
loop_
_entity_poly.entity_id
_entity_poly.type
_entity_poly.pdbx_seq_one_letter_code
_entity_poly.pdbx_strand_id
1 'polypeptide(L)'
;MIKGKVINLRTVKFEDLDEIFSLSSDLSQRGEYWNVNLASETMFKKRYQETGLWNDDFGTMIITDKSNRLIGEITYFKGVWYLPGYEIGYRIYRDEDKGKGYTTEALRIFSAYLFELKPIKRLEIQVSKDNIASRRVAENCGFKYEGLKRQAIFSKGFYHDIELFSILKEECPELGQVL
;
A
#
# COMPACT_ATOMS: atom_id res chain seq x y z
N MET A 1 0.65 -14.89 8.28
CA MET A 1 0.66 -13.62 9.05
C MET A 1 2.10 -13.31 9.42
N ILE A 2 2.55 -12.11 9.12
CA ILE A 2 3.86 -11.57 9.48
C ILE A 2 3.67 -10.70 10.72
N LYS A 3 4.40 -10.99 11.79
CA LYS A 3 4.27 -10.27 13.06
C LYS A 3 5.38 -9.22 13.15
N GLY A 4 5.02 -7.94 13.05
CA GLY A 4 5.93 -6.83 13.31
C GLY A 4 5.95 -6.43 14.80
N LYS A 5 6.57 -5.30 15.13
CA LYS A 5 6.67 -4.79 16.52
C LYS A 5 5.35 -4.21 17.02
N VAL A 6 4.74 -3.31 16.23
CA VAL A 6 3.48 -2.63 16.61
C VAL A 6 2.29 -3.05 15.76
N ILE A 7 2.52 -3.58 14.54
CA ILE A 7 1.46 -4.08 13.67
C ILE A 7 1.69 -5.56 13.30
N ASN A 8 0.69 -6.16 12.66
CA ASN A 8 0.86 -7.40 11.93
C ASN A 8 0.39 -7.21 10.48
N LEU A 9 0.98 -7.99 9.54
CA LEU A 9 0.52 -8.07 8.17
C LEU A 9 -0.03 -9.47 7.88
N ARG A 10 -1.17 -9.52 7.24
CA ARG A 10 -1.78 -10.78 6.78
C ARG A 10 -2.56 -10.60 5.50
N THR A 11 -2.76 -11.67 4.76
CA THR A 11 -3.68 -11.67 3.62
C THR A 11 -5.10 -11.38 4.08
N VAL A 12 -5.92 -10.90 3.15
CA VAL A 12 -7.35 -10.66 3.37
C VAL A 12 -8.04 -11.99 3.62
N LYS A 13 -8.98 -12.02 4.55
CA LYS A 13 -9.86 -13.15 4.82
C LYS A 13 -11.28 -12.83 4.38
N PHE A 14 -12.10 -13.87 4.23
CA PHE A 14 -13.50 -13.70 3.82
C PHE A 14 -14.27 -12.83 4.82
N GLU A 15 -14.06 -13.04 6.10
CA GLU A 15 -14.71 -12.29 7.19
C GLU A 15 -14.34 -10.79 7.23
N ASP A 16 -13.23 -10.38 6.57
CA ASP A 16 -12.83 -8.98 6.51
C ASP A 16 -13.56 -8.16 5.46
N LEU A 17 -14.17 -8.82 4.47
CA LEU A 17 -14.63 -8.17 3.23
C LEU A 17 -15.65 -7.07 3.49
N ASP A 18 -16.62 -7.30 4.37
CA ASP A 18 -17.67 -6.33 4.66
C ASP A 18 -17.11 -5.09 5.37
N GLU A 19 -16.20 -5.28 6.35
CA GLU A 19 -15.56 -4.17 7.03
C GLU A 19 -14.63 -3.39 6.09
N ILE A 20 -13.80 -4.08 5.29
CA ILE A 20 -12.93 -3.44 4.30
C ILE A 20 -13.76 -2.64 3.29
N PHE A 21 -14.85 -3.23 2.78
CA PHE A 21 -15.71 -2.55 1.83
C PHE A 21 -16.34 -1.30 2.43
N SER A 22 -16.90 -1.40 3.63
CA SER A 22 -17.49 -0.27 4.35
C SER A 22 -16.49 0.86 4.55
N LEU A 23 -15.30 0.55 5.09
CA LEU A 23 -14.23 1.53 5.32
C LEU A 23 -13.68 2.15 4.02
N SER A 24 -13.68 1.35 2.94
CA SER A 24 -13.20 1.80 1.63
C SER A 24 -14.20 2.64 0.87
N SER A 25 -15.49 2.48 1.13
CA SER A 25 -16.57 3.12 0.38
C SER A 25 -17.02 4.45 1.01
N ASP A 26 -16.62 4.72 2.25
CA ASP A 26 -16.93 5.98 2.92
C ASP A 26 -16.01 7.10 2.42
N LEU A 27 -16.54 7.95 1.53
CA LEU A 27 -15.80 9.09 0.98
C LEU A 27 -15.43 10.14 2.04
N SER A 28 -16.16 10.22 3.15
CA SER A 28 -15.88 11.18 4.23
C SER A 28 -14.60 10.82 5.00
N GLN A 29 -14.27 9.53 5.06
CA GLN A 29 -13.06 9.00 5.70
C GLN A 29 -11.87 8.89 4.74
N ARG A 30 -12.10 9.08 3.45
CA ARG A 30 -11.02 9.06 2.46
C ARG A 30 -10.15 10.32 2.60
N GLY A 31 -8.87 10.11 2.79
CA GLY A 31 -7.90 11.19 2.81
C GLY A 31 -7.89 11.99 1.50
N GLU A 32 -7.34 13.18 1.56
CA GLU A 32 -7.30 14.16 0.45
C GLU A 32 -6.73 13.60 -0.86
N TYR A 33 -5.76 12.69 -0.76
CA TYR A 33 -5.00 12.16 -1.90
C TYR A 33 -5.56 10.86 -2.48
N TRP A 34 -6.66 10.34 -1.95
CA TRP A 34 -7.35 9.20 -2.55
C TRP A 34 -8.30 9.64 -3.66
N ASN A 35 -8.37 8.82 -4.73
CA ASN A 35 -9.36 9.05 -5.77
C ASN A 35 -10.79 8.88 -5.21
N VAL A 36 -11.76 9.50 -5.86
CA VAL A 36 -13.17 9.46 -5.44
C VAL A 36 -13.97 8.31 -6.05
N ASN A 37 -13.29 7.33 -6.65
CA ASN A 37 -13.96 6.20 -7.29
C ASN A 37 -14.62 5.29 -6.24
N LEU A 38 -15.91 5.03 -6.41
CA LEU A 38 -16.65 4.06 -5.62
C LEU A 38 -16.59 2.69 -6.27
N ALA A 39 -16.12 1.71 -5.53
CA ALA A 39 -16.11 0.33 -6.00
C ALA A 39 -17.50 -0.30 -5.89
N SER A 40 -17.80 -1.25 -6.77
CA SER A 40 -18.98 -2.11 -6.62
C SER A 40 -18.68 -3.20 -5.60
N GLU A 41 -19.55 -3.35 -4.58
CA GLU A 41 -19.41 -4.41 -3.57
C GLU A 41 -19.40 -5.80 -4.21
N THR A 42 -20.31 -6.04 -5.15
CA THR A 42 -20.37 -7.31 -5.88
C THR A 42 -19.05 -7.60 -6.61
N MET A 43 -18.48 -6.61 -7.30
CA MET A 43 -17.21 -6.78 -8.00
C MET A 43 -16.04 -6.98 -7.05
N PHE A 44 -16.03 -6.31 -5.91
CA PHE A 44 -15.00 -6.48 -4.88
C PHE A 44 -15.02 -7.91 -4.32
N LYS A 45 -16.21 -8.40 -3.90
CA LYS A 45 -16.38 -9.77 -3.40
C LYS A 45 -16.07 -10.84 -4.46
N LYS A 46 -16.51 -10.62 -5.71
CA LYS A 46 -16.15 -11.50 -6.83
C LYS A 46 -14.65 -11.58 -7.05
N ARG A 47 -13.95 -10.46 -7.07
CA ARG A 47 -12.49 -10.44 -7.20
C ARG A 47 -11.79 -11.22 -6.09
N TYR A 48 -12.28 -11.11 -4.84
CA TYR A 48 -11.79 -11.93 -3.74
C TYR A 48 -12.00 -13.42 -3.98
N GLN A 49 -13.20 -13.82 -4.42
CA GLN A 49 -13.51 -15.22 -4.71
C GLN A 49 -12.60 -15.81 -5.81
N GLU A 50 -12.26 -15.01 -6.82
CA GLU A 50 -11.42 -15.44 -7.96
C GLU A 50 -9.93 -15.49 -7.61
N THR A 51 -9.45 -14.61 -6.75
CA THR A 51 -8.00 -14.41 -6.58
C THR A 51 -7.52 -14.40 -5.12
N GLY A 52 -8.43 -14.36 -4.14
CA GLY A 52 -8.07 -14.08 -2.74
C GLY A 52 -7.45 -12.70 -2.54
N LEU A 53 -7.58 -11.79 -3.51
CA LEU A 53 -6.86 -10.51 -3.62
C LEU A 53 -5.33 -10.68 -3.57
N TRP A 54 -4.84 -11.81 -4.10
CA TRP A 54 -3.41 -12.13 -4.11
C TRP A 54 -3.06 -12.99 -5.33
N ASN A 55 -2.29 -12.45 -6.26
CA ASN A 55 -1.78 -13.14 -7.46
C ASN A 55 -0.43 -12.55 -7.89
N ASP A 56 0.08 -12.89 -9.07
CA ASP A 56 1.39 -12.41 -9.50
C ASP A 56 1.44 -10.92 -9.83
N ASP A 57 0.35 -10.33 -10.29
CA ASP A 57 0.30 -8.93 -10.72
C ASP A 57 -0.24 -7.98 -9.64
N PHE A 58 -0.91 -8.52 -8.64
CA PHE A 58 -1.55 -7.75 -7.58
C PHE A 58 -1.65 -8.56 -6.30
N GLY A 59 -1.41 -7.91 -5.15
CA GLY A 59 -1.67 -8.54 -3.86
C GLY A 59 -1.87 -7.51 -2.76
N THR A 60 -2.85 -7.77 -1.89
CA THR A 60 -3.18 -6.93 -0.75
C THR A 60 -2.95 -7.66 0.56
N MET A 61 -2.24 -7.04 1.48
CA MET A 61 -2.22 -7.42 2.89
C MET A 61 -2.93 -6.38 3.74
N ILE A 62 -3.61 -6.87 4.74
CA ILE A 62 -4.22 -6.05 5.78
C ILE A 62 -3.19 -5.74 6.84
N ILE A 63 -3.15 -4.48 7.25
CA ILE A 63 -2.42 -4.00 8.41
C ILE A 63 -3.37 -4.11 9.60
N THR A 64 -2.99 -4.87 10.61
CA THR A 64 -3.74 -4.98 11.87
C THR A 64 -2.90 -4.53 13.04
N ASP A 65 -3.55 -4.08 14.12
CA ASP A 65 -2.89 -3.95 15.41
C ASP A 65 -2.69 -5.32 16.08
N LYS A 66 -2.18 -5.33 17.31
CA LYS A 66 -1.89 -6.56 18.06
C LYS A 66 -3.15 -7.30 18.53
N SER A 67 -4.31 -6.62 18.56
CA SER A 67 -5.61 -7.22 18.83
C SER A 67 -6.31 -7.75 17.57
N ASN A 68 -5.65 -7.66 16.40
CA ASN A 68 -6.17 -8.04 15.09
C ASN A 68 -7.27 -7.09 14.53
N ARG A 69 -7.41 -5.88 15.08
CA ARG A 69 -8.29 -4.84 14.53
C ARG A 69 -7.71 -4.32 13.21
N LEU A 70 -8.57 -4.11 12.22
CA LEU A 70 -8.18 -3.55 10.92
C LEU A 70 -7.75 -2.08 11.05
N ILE A 71 -6.51 -1.80 10.68
CA ILE A 71 -5.89 -0.46 10.67
C ILE A 71 -5.87 0.11 9.27
N GLY A 72 -5.49 -0.70 8.29
CA GLY A 72 -5.29 -0.27 6.91
C GLY A 72 -4.94 -1.42 6.00
N GLU A 73 -4.47 -1.09 4.82
CA GLU A 73 -4.00 -2.06 3.83
C GLU A 73 -2.71 -1.60 3.17
N ILE A 74 -1.94 -2.56 2.71
CA ILE A 74 -0.77 -2.37 1.85
C ILE A 74 -0.85 -3.32 0.67
N THR A 75 -0.58 -2.81 -0.52
CA THR A 75 -0.83 -3.51 -1.78
C THR A 75 0.38 -3.39 -2.67
N TYR A 76 0.73 -4.46 -3.39
CA TYR A 76 1.58 -4.35 -4.56
C TYR A 76 0.77 -4.54 -5.83
N PHE A 77 1.18 -3.89 -6.89
CA PHE A 77 0.60 -4.08 -8.22
C PHE A 77 1.63 -3.78 -9.31
N LYS A 78 1.45 -4.39 -10.47
CA LYS A 78 2.32 -4.17 -11.62
C LYS A 78 1.99 -2.83 -12.26
N GLY A 79 2.88 -1.84 -12.08
CA GLY A 79 2.68 -0.49 -12.62
C GLY A 79 2.84 -0.46 -14.14
N VAL A 80 3.96 -1.02 -14.64
CA VAL A 80 4.25 -1.11 -16.07
C VAL A 80 4.48 -2.58 -16.43
N TRP A 81 3.65 -3.11 -17.34
CA TRP A 81 3.59 -4.56 -17.64
C TRP A 81 4.92 -5.19 -18.12
N TYR A 82 5.79 -4.40 -18.76
CA TYR A 82 7.08 -4.87 -19.30
C TYR A 82 8.28 -4.59 -18.39
N LEU A 83 8.10 -3.85 -17.29
CA LEU A 83 9.17 -3.60 -16.33
C LEU A 83 9.13 -4.63 -15.19
N PRO A 84 10.29 -5.20 -14.81
CA PRO A 84 10.36 -6.06 -13.64
C PRO A 84 10.28 -5.21 -12.37
N GLY A 85 9.29 -5.47 -11.54
CA GLY A 85 9.07 -4.76 -10.28
C GLY A 85 7.59 -4.48 -10.05
N TYR A 86 7.32 -3.89 -8.90
CA TYR A 86 5.96 -3.55 -8.50
C TYR A 86 5.92 -2.15 -7.92
N GLU A 87 4.76 -1.53 -8.05
CA GLU A 87 4.39 -0.34 -7.32
C GLU A 87 3.70 -0.75 -6.01
N ILE A 88 4.00 -0.06 -4.92
CA ILE A 88 3.36 -0.26 -3.62
C ILE A 88 2.42 0.90 -3.34
N GLY A 89 1.18 0.56 -3.02
CA GLY A 89 0.19 1.47 -2.47
C GLY A 89 -0.16 1.09 -1.02
N TYR A 90 -0.52 2.08 -0.21
CA TYR A 90 -0.94 1.85 1.16
C TYR A 90 -1.92 2.91 1.63
N ARG A 91 -2.78 2.54 2.59
CA ARG A 91 -3.64 3.49 3.28
C ARG A 91 -3.96 3.05 4.69
N ILE A 92 -4.24 4.03 5.54
CA ILE A 92 -4.85 3.85 6.85
C ILE A 92 -6.33 4.22 6.74
N TYR A 93 -7.19 3.38 7.27
CA TYR A 93 -8.64 3.52 7.09
C TYR A 93 -9.23 4.65 7.93
N ARG A 94 -8.78 4.86 9.17
CA ARG A 94 -9.34 5.83 10.11
C ARG A 94 -8.33 6.92 10.46
N ASP A 95 -8.80 8.15 10.61
CA ASP A 95 -7.94 9.29 10.93
C ASP A 95 -7.25 9.13 12.29
N GLU A 96 -7.92 8.53 13.26
CA GLU A 96 -7.36 8.25 14.58
C GLU A 96 -6.16 7.29 14.57
N ASP A 97 -6.00 6.52 13.51
CA ASP A 97 -4.87 5.58 13.34
C ASP A 97 -3.70 6.17 12.55
N LYS A 98 -3.85 7.37 12.01
CA LYS A 98 -2.80 8.09 11.29
C LYS A 98 -1.72 8.62 12.25
N GLY A 99 -0.51 8.83 11.73
CA GLY A 99 0.60 9.42 12.49
C GLY A 99 1.25 8.51 13.54
N LYS A 100 0.81 7.26 13.69
CA LYS A 100 1.33 6.31 14.70
C LYS A 100 2.48 5.42 14.21
N GLY A 101 3.01 5.66 13.00
CA GLY A 101 4.10 4.86 12.44
C GLY A 101 3.67 3.52 11.81
N TYR A 102 2.41 3.16 11.85
CA TYR A 102 1.89 1.88 11.32
C TYR A 102 2.24 1.65 9.85
N THR A 103 2.07 2.67 9.01
CA THR A 103 2.40 2.58 7.58
C THR A 103 3.90 2.40 7.35
N THR A 104 4.73 3.09 8.14
CA THR A 104 6.20 2.97 8.04
C THR A 104 6.66 1.56 8.37
N GLU A 105 6.15 0.97 9.44
CA GLU A 105 6.48 -0.42 9.78
C GLU A 105 5.94 -1.40 8.73
N ALA A 106 4.69 -1.20 8.30
CA ALA A 106 4.07 -2.03 7.26
C ALA A 106 4.88 -2.00 5.96
N LEU A 107 5.31 -0.82 5.50
CA LEU A 107 6.07 -0.67 4.27
C LEU A 107 7.45 -1.33 4.37
N ARG A 108 8.15 -1.19 5.49
CA ARG A 108 9.45 -1.88 5.71
C ARG A 108 9.30 -3.39 5.62
N ILE A 109 8.36 -3.95 6.38
CA ILE A 109 8.12 -5.40 6.40
C ILE A 109 7.67 -5.89 5.02
N PHE A 110 6.74 -5.18 4.38
CA PHE A 110 6.18 -5.59 3.10
C PHE A 110 7.20 -5.55 1.96
N SER A 111 8.06 -4.52 1.92
CA SER A 111 9.14 -4.42 0.94
C SER A 111 10.14 -5.56 1.08
N ALA A 112 10.60 -5.83 2.31
CA ALA A 112 11.51 -6.93 2.60
C ALA A 112 10.89 -8.29 2.21
N TYR A 113 9.62 -8.50 2.59
CA TYR A 113 8.87 -9.71 2.24
C TYR A 113 8.74 -9.90 0.72
N LEU A 114 8.43 -8.84 -0.05
CA LEU A 114 8.30 -8.93 -1.50
C LEU A 114 9.63 -9.26 -2.19
N PHE A 115 10.75 -8.72 -1.72
CA PHE A 115 12.09 -9.03 -2.25
C PHE A 115 12.53 -10.47 -1.95
N GLU A 116 12.03 -11.09 -0.89
CA GLU A 116 12.25 -12.52 -0.62
C GLU A 116 11.28 -13.42 -1.39
N LEU A 117 10.01 -12.99 -1.53
CA LEU A 117 8.97 -13.75 -2.19
C LEU A 117 9.11 -13.81 -3.71
N LYS A 118 9.55 -12.71 -4.33
CA LYS A 118 9.50 -12.53 -5.79
C LYS A 118 10.89 -12.22 -6.38
N PRO A 119 11.20 -12.73 -7.59
CA PRO A 119 12.48 -12.47 -8.25
C PRO A 119 12.52 -11.05 -8.87
N ILE A 120 12.36 -10.04 -8.06
CA ILE A 120 12.37 -8.63 -8.45
C ILE A 120 13.58 -7.92 -7.89
N LYS A 121 13.98 -6.81 -8.54
CA LYS A 121 15.09 -5.98 -8.11
C LYS A 121 14.70 -4.60 -7.62
N ARG A 122 13.42 -4.23 -7.80
CA ARG A 122 12.97 -2.87 -7.60
C ARG A 122 11.52 -2.83 -7.12
N LEU A 123 11.24 -1.93 -6.16
CA LEU A 123 9.91 -1.52 -5.75
C LEU A 123 9.77 -0.01 -5.90
N GLU A 124 8.59 0.43 -6.30
CA GLU A 124 8.28 1.84 -6.53
C GLU A 124 7.12 2.30 -5.65
N ILE A 125 7.08 3.60 -5.37
CA ILE A 125 5.94 4.28 -4.74
C ILE A 125 5.72 5.57 -5.52
N GLN A 126 4.48 5.83 -5.89
CA GLN A 126 4.07 7.09 -6.48
C GLN A 126 3.28 7.91 -5.45
N VAL A 127 3.73 9.12 -5.20
CA VAL A 127 3.20 9.99 -4.15
C VAL A 127 2.75 11.31 -4.77
N SER A 128 1.52 11.77 -4.47
CA SER A 128 1.13 13.14 -4.82
C SER A 128 2.14 14.12 -4.21
N LYS A 129 2.63 15.07 -5.01
CA LYS A 129 3.64 16.06 -4.61
C LYS A 129 3.32 16.75 -3.28
N ASP A 130 2.04 16.98 -3.02
CA ASP A 130 1.57 17.68 -1.82
C ASP A 130 1.34 16.74 -0.62
N ASN A 131 1.45 15.42 -0.82
CA ASN A 131 1.27 14.42 0.24
C ASN A 131 2.56 14.21 1.05
N ILE A 132 2.87 15.21 1.89
CA ILE A 132 4.08 15.19 2.73
C ILE A 132 4.13 13.96 3.65
N ALA A 133 2.98 13.49 4.12
CA ALA A 133 2.93 12.32 5.01
C ALA A 133 3.40 11.04 4.30
N SER A 134 2.92 10.79 3.07
CA SER A 134 3.34 9.63 2.28
C SER A 134 4.80 9.73 1.83
N ARG A 135 5.26 10.95 1.47
CA ARG A 135 6.69 11.19 1.17
C ARG A 135 7.57 10.79 2.35
N ARG A 136 7.25 11.26 3.57
CA ARG A 136 8.02 10.90 4.78
C ARG A 136 8.02 9.40 5.06
N VAL A 137 6.91 8.71 4.80
CA VAL A 137 6.84 7.25 4.94
C VAL A 137 7.82 6.59 3.97
N ALA A 138 7.82 6.98 2.69
CA ALA A 138 8.73 6.43 1.69
C ALA A 138 10.21 6.68 2.07
N GLU A 139 10.58 7.93 2.38
CA GLU A 139 11.94 8.31 2.78
C GLU A 139 12.41 7.57 4.04
N ASN A 140 11.55 7.48 5.08
CA ASN A 140 11.86 6.74 6.32
C ASN A 140 12.04 5.23 6.10
N CYS A 141 11.54 4.69 4.99
CA CYS A 141 11.71 3.30 4.60
C CYS A 141 12.87 3.08 3.61
N GLY A 142 13.67 4.13 3.33
CA GLY A 142 14.84 4.04 2.45
C GLY A 142 14.53 4.19 0.96
N PHE A 143 13.30 4.51 0.58
CA PHE A 143 12.98 4.82 -0.80
C PHE A 143 13.62 6.15 -1.21
N LYS A 144 14.23 6.18 -2.38
CA LYS A 144 14.93 7.33 -2.94
C LYS A 144 14.05 8.03 -3.99
N TYR A 145 14.04 9.35 -3.95
CA TYR A 145 13.37 10.17 -4.96
C TYR A 145 14.06 10.03 -6.32
N GLU A 146 13.28 9.82 -7.39
CA GLU A 146 13.79 9.68 -8.75
C GLU A 146 13.29 10.77 -9.71
N GLY A 147 12.18 11.42 -9.41
CA GLY A 147 11.69 12.47 -10.29
C GLY A 147 10.23 12.83 -10.10
N LEU A 148 9.82 13.85 -10.86
CA LEU A 148 8.46 14.39 -10.88
C LEU A 148 7.78 14.06 -12.21
N LYS A 149 6.63 13.43 -12.14
CA LYS A 149 5.70 13.25 -13.26
C LYS A 149 4.66 14.36 -13.22
N ARG A 150 4.77 15.33 -14.13
CA ARG A 150 3.87 16.48 -14.16
C ARG A 150 2.48 16.08 -14.64
N GLN A 151 1.42 16.55 -13.97
CA GLN A 151 0.01 16.33 -14.32
C GLN A 151 -0.32 14.85 -14.60
N ALA A 152 0.24 13.94 -13.83
CA ALA A 152 0.21 12.50 -14.10
C ALA A 152 -1.06 11.83 -13.61
N ILE A 153 -1.77 12.42 -12.66
CA ILE A 153 -3.00 11.85 -12.10
C ILE A 153 -4.14 12.87 -12.13
N PHE A 154 -5.32 12.42 -12.55
CA PHE A 154 -6.55 13.19 -12.44
C PHE A 154 -7.34 12.76 -11.22
N SER A 155 -7.60 13.69 -10.31
CA SER A 155 -8.40 13.44 -9.12
C SER A 155 -9.14 14.70 -8.69
N LYS A 156 -10.38 14.54 -8.23
CA LYS A 156 -11.22 15.65 -7.73
C LYS A 156 -11.34 16.85 -8.68
N GLY A 157 -11.36 16.60 -9.99
CA GLY A 157 -11.52 17.63 -11.02
C GLY A 157 -10.22 18.30 -11.49
N PHE A 158 -9.05 17.93 -10.96
CA PHE A 158 -7.77 18.54 -11.29
C PHE A 158 -6.70 17.48 -11.63
N TYR A 159 -5.70 17.89 -12.40
CA TYR A 159 -4.48 17.12 -12.62
C TYR A 159 -3.44 17.46 -11.55
N HIS A 160 -2.81 16.42 -11.00
CA HIS A 160 -1.80 16.55 -9.95
C HIS A 160 -0.46 16.00 -10.42
N ASP A 161 0.60 16.62 -9.93
CA ASP A 161 1.97 16.13 -10.07
C ASP A 161 2.21 14.96 -9.11
N ILE A 162 2.95 13.96 -9.58
CA ILE A 162 3.31 12.76 -8.82
C ILE A 162 4.82 12.66 -8.71
N GLU A 163 5.31 12.45 -7.51
CA GLU A 163 6.71 12.12 -7.24
C GLU A 163 6.89 10.62 -7.28
N LEU A 164 7.96 10.18 -7.94
CA LEU A 164 8.38 8.79 -8.00
C LEU A 164 9.48 8.55 -6.99
N PHE A 165 9.29 7.54 -6.15
CA PHE A 165 10.29 7.00 -5.23
C PHE A 165 10.54 5.53 -5.53
N SER A 166 11.75 5.03 -5.29
CA SER A 166 12.08 3.63 -5.45
C SER A 166 13.05 3.13 -4.40
N ILE A 167 13.07 1.82 -4.19
CA ILE A 167 14.09 1.10 -3.44
C ILE A 167 14.55 -0.12 -4.25
N LEU A 168 15.86 -0.34 -4.28
CA LEU A 168 16.46 -1.52 -4.89
C LEU A 168 16.59 -2.65 -3.85
N LYS A 169 16.65 -3.90 -4.32
CA LYS A 169 16.76 -5.06 -3.43
C LYS A 169 17.96 -4.97 -2.48
N GLU A 170 19.12 -4.53 -2.99
CA GLU A 170 20.34 -4.37 -2.21
C GLU A 170 20.32 -3.21 -1.20
N GLU A 171 19.35 -2.34 -1.29
CA GLU A 171 19.13 -1.21 -0.37
C GLU A 171 18.12 -1.55 0.74
N CYS A 172 17.31 -2.59 0.51
CA CYS A 172 16.27 -3.01 1.45
C CYS A 172 16.86 -3.98 2.48
N PRO A 173 16.65 -3.76 3.79
CA PRO A 173 17.02 -4.73 4.80
C PRO A 173 16.32 -6.08 4.58
N GLU A 174 16.96 -7.17 4.98
CA GLU A 174 16.34 -8.50 4.97
C GLU A 174 15.14 -8.57 5.92
N LEU A 175 14.17 -9.47 5.62
CA LEU A 175 12.94 -9.59 6.41
C LEU A 175 13.24 -9.84 7.90
N GLY A 176 14.21 -10.70 8.20
CA GLY A 176 14.61 -10.99 9.58
C GLY A 176 15.16 -9.80 10.37
N GLN A 177 15.64 -8.75 9.70
CA GLN A 177 16.16 -7.53 10.33
C GLN A 177 15.06 -6.51 10.65
N VAL A 178 13.93 -6.57 9.96
CA VAL A 178 12.83 -5.61 10.13
C VAL A 178 11.72 -6.12 11.06
N LEU A 179 11.70 -7.40 11.39
CA LEU A 179 10.81 -8.01 12.38
C LEU A 179 11.39 -7.85 13.81
#